data_118a7b4b0cb70893702d43fd9cac5757
#
_entry.id   118a7b4b0cb70893702d43fd9cac5757
#
_cell.length_a   1.000
_cell.length_b   1.000
_cell.length_c   1.000
_cell.angle_alpha   90.00
_cell.angle_beta   90.00
_cell.angle_gamma   90.00
#
_symmetry.space_group_name_H-M   'P 1'
#
loop_
_entity.id
_entity.type
_entity.pdbx_description
1 polymer ?
#
loop_
_entity_poly.entity_id
_entity_poly.type
_entity_poly.pdbx_seq_one_letter_code
_entity_poly.pdbx_strand_id
1 'polypeptide(L)'
;FNPGPAPVQIAEARGRGHYAGCQLYMQGEERNYLSFLEAPEYVYVDTDWEKPRFAGTGLEDYFLGGWYFREGTIAGPYHGVTIKDALNANVAMYRIHEADAIHFKDRLKFAFENPWTPDRLKAFCFSSVAYLYLDKPDGQGAAIPSAKELMCWYRIRNTDHLSVT
;
A
#
# COMPACT_ATOMS: atom_id res chain seq x y z
N PHE A 1 4.88 4.62 10.00
CA PHE A 1 3.65 5.07 10.68
C PHE A 1 3.13 6.33 9.99
N ASN A 2 1.91 6.30 9.49
CA ASN A 2 1.29 7.45 8.83
C ASN A 2 0.10 7.96 9.65
N PRO A 3 0.28 9.00 10.47
CA PRO A 3 -0.77 9.54 11.31
C PRO A 3 -1.65 10.58 10.61
N GLY A 4 -1.41 10.89 9.35
CA GLY A 4 -2.02 12.04 8.69
C GLY A 4 -2.41 11.82 7.23
N PRO A 5 -2.73 12.92 6.51
CA PRO A 5 -3.20 12.86 5.12
C PRO A 5 -2.09 12.60 4.10
N ALA A 6 -0.85 12.37 4.55
CA ALA A 6 0.26 12.12 3.64
C ALA A 6 -0.01 10.86 2.80
N PRO A 7 0.31 10.89 1.49
CA PRO A 7 0.19 9.73 0.64
C PRO A 7 1.06 8.57 1.13
N VAL A 8 0.56 7.36 0.95
CA VAL A 8 1.38 6.14 1.09
C VAL A 8 2.15 5.97 -0.21
N GLN A 9 3.39 6.46 -0.25
CA GLN A 9 4.23 6.33 -1.43
C GLN A 9 4.70 4.88 -1.57
N ILE A 10 4.42 4.27 -2.71
CA ILE A 10 4.76 2.88 -3.02
C ILE A 10 6.04 2.82 -3.85
N ALA A 11 6.14 3.65 -4.88
CA ALA A 11 7.30 3.67 -5.76
C ALA A 11 7.55 5.06 -6.31
N GLU A 12 8.82 5.39 -6.50
CA GLU A 12 9.29 6.49 -7.31
C GLU A 12 10.54 6.01 -8.06
N ALA A 13 10.57 6.21 -9.36
CA ALA A 13 11.70 5.81 -10.19
C ALA A 13 11.96 6.85 -11.29
N ARG A 14 13.23 6.98 -11.69
CA ARG A 14 13.68 7.79 -12.81
C ARG A 14 14.38 6.90 -13.83
N GLY A 15 14.31 7.30 -15.09
CA GLY A 15 14.79 6.52 -16.22
C GLY A 15 13.65 5.76 -16.90
N ARG A 16 13.98 4.90 -17.83
CA ARG A 16 13.00 4.09 -18.55
C ARG A 16 12.83 2.73 -17.89
N GLY A 17 11.58 2.28 -17.80
CA GLY A 17 11.27 1.01 -17.19
C GLY A 17 9.79 0.68 -17.18
N HIS A 18 9.44 -0.26 -16.31
CA HIS A 18 8.05 -0.54 -15.99
C HIS A 18 7.89 -0.96 -14.52
N TYR A 19 6.75 -0.59 -13.99
CA TYR A 19 6.30 -1.04 -12.68
C TYR A 19 5.55 -2.36 -12.85
N ALA A 20 5.98 -3.36 -12.09
CA ALA A 20 5.49 -4.74 -12.19
C ALA A 20 4.65 -5.16 -10.98
N GLY A 21 4.35 -4.25 -10.06
CA GLY A 21 3.48 -4.54 -8.94
C GLY A 21 4.05 -4.21 -7.57
N CYS A 22 3.29 -4.54 -6.53
CA CYS A 22 3.74 -4.38 -5.16
C CYS A 22 3.12 -5.39 -4.20
N GLN A 23 3.76 -5.48 -3.05
CA GLN A 23 3.17 -6.00 -1.82
C GLN A 23 2.96 -4.84 -0.87
N LEU A 24 1.84 -4.85 -0.15
CA LEU A 24 1.50 -3.83 0.83
C LEU A 24 0.91 -4.50 2.07
N TYR A 25 1.50 -4.19 3.20
CA TYR A 25 0.96 -4.52 4.51
C TYR A 25 0.49 -3.24 5.19
N MET A 26 -0.69 -3.28 5.78
CA MET A 26 -1.24 -2.17 6.54
C MET A 26 -1.87 -2.65 7.84
N GLN A 27 -1.72 -1.84 8.87
CA GLN A 27 -2.36 -2.04 10.16
C GLN A 27 -2.88 -0.72 10.69
N GLY A 28 -4.18 -0.63 10.94
CA GLY A 28 -4.80 0.50 11.61
C GLY A 28 -4.47 0.51 13.10
N GLU A 29 -4.35 1.69 13.68
CA GLU A 29 -4.15 1.85 15.12
C GLU A 29 -5.45 1.56 15.91
N GLU A 30 -6.57 1.84 15.30
CA GLU A 30 -7.89 1.62 15.90
C GLU A 30 -8.48 0.28 15.42
N ARG A 31 -8.97 -0.53 16.35
CA ARG A 31 -9.63 -1.80 16.05
C ARG A 31 -10.86 -1.60 15.17
N ASN A 32 -11.15 -2.59 14.33
CA ASN A 32 -12.26 -2.59 13.38
C ASN A 32 -12.25 -1.43 12.37
N TYR A 33 -11.15 -0.67 12.27
CA TYR A 33 -11.05 0.44 11.34
C TYR A 33 -10.26 0.04 10.08
N LEU A 34 -10.98 -0.33 9.03
CA LEU A 34 -10.42 -0.67 7.72
C LEU A 34 -10.62 0.43 6.66
N SER A 35 -11.14 1.60 7.06
CA SER A 35 -11.46 2.67 6.09
C SER A 35 -10.23 3.28 5.41
N PHE A 36 -9.02 2.97 5.84
CA PHE A 36 -7.81 3.30 5.07
C PHE A 36 -7.77 2.58 3.71
N LEU A 37 -8.56 1.53 3.53
CA LEU A 37 -8.69 0.83 2.23
C LEU A 37 -9.42 1.69 1.17
N GLU A 38 -10.13 2.74 1.56
CA GLU A 38 -10.72 3.71 0.63
C GLU A 38 -9.68 4.57 -0.09
N ALA A 39 -8.40 4.49 0.27
CA ALA A 39 -7.34 5.27 -0.37
C ALA A 39 -7.15 4.85 -1.83
N PRO A 40 -7.48 5.72 -2.82
CA PRO A 40 -7.29 5.38 -4.22
C PRO A 40 -5.81 5.42 -4.61
N GLU A 41 -5.42 4.63 -5.59
CA GLU A 41 -4.11 4.76 -6.20
C GLU A 41 -4.05 5.94 -7.16
N TYR A 42 -2.92 6.65 -7.13
CA TYR A 42 -2.55 7.65 -8.11
C TYR A 42 -1.20 7.30 -8.73
N VAL A 43 -1.21 7.17 -10.05
CA VAL A 43 -0.02 6.79 -10.82
C VAL A 43 0.33 7.91 -11.78
N TYR A 44 1.51 8.47 -11.59
CA TYR A 44 2.06 9.54 -12.41
C TYR A 44 3.12 8.93 -13.33
N VAL A 45 2.99 9.14 -14.63
CA VAL A 45 3.85 8.56 -15.66
C VAL A 45 4.31 9.65 -16.61
N ASP A 46 5.62 9.87 -16.71
CA ASP A 46 6.31 10.72 -17.70
C ASP A 46 5.87 12.19 -17.80
N THR A 47 5.00 12.65 -16.89
CA THR A 47 4.47 14.03 -16.89
C THR A 47 4.86 14.77 -15.63
N ASP A 48 4.50 16.03 -15.54
CA ASP A 48 4.55 16.76 -14.29
C ASP A 48 3.63 16.10 -13.28
N TRP A 49 4.07 15.98 -12.05
CA TRP A 49 3.35 15.25 -11.02
C TRP A 49 2.16 16.02 -10.43
N GLU A 50 1.58 16.89 -11.23
CA GLU A 50 0.37 17.63 -10.88
C GLU A 50 -0.91 16.81 -11.12
N LYS A 51 -0.90 15.95 -12.15
CA LYS A 51 -2.05 15.12 -12.49
C LYS A 51 -1.62 13.66 -12.67
N PRO A 52 -2.28 12.73 -11.98
CA PRO A 52 -2.02 11.31 -12.20
C PRO A 52 -2.47 10.90 -13.62
N ARG A 53 -1.73 9.98 -14.21
CA ARG A 53 -2.11 9.31 -15.47
C ARG A 53 -3.24 8.32 -15.24
N PHE A 54 -3.22 7.67 -14.08
CA PHE A 54 -4.24 6.74 -13.62
C PHE A 54 -4.66 7.13 -12.21
N ALA A 55 -5.95 7.03 -11.94
CA ALA A 55 -6.53 7.20 -10.62
C ALA A 55 -7.54 6.08 -10.40
N GLY A 56 -7.44 5.39 -9.30
CA GLY A 56 -8.37 4.33 -8.92
C GLY A 56 -9.45 4.80 -7.97
N THR A 57 -10.07 3.86 -7.30
CA THR A 57 -11.23 4.07 -6.43
C THR A 57 -10.98 3.65 -4.99
N GLY A 58 -10.02 2.77 -4.75
CA GLY A 58 -9.66 2.31 -3.42
C GLY A 58 -8.54 1.28 -3.45
N LEU A 59 -7.89 1.10 -2.31
CA LEU A 59 -6.83 0.11 -2.15
C LEU A 59 -7.31 -1.31 -2.44
N GLU A 60 -8.46 -1.70 -1.89
CA GLU A 60 -9.01 -3.02 -2.13
C GLU A 60 -9.31 -3.26 -3.60
N ASP A 61 -9.78 -2.23 -4.33
CA ASP A 61 -10.04 -2.32 -5.77
C ASP A 61 -8.74 -2.51 -6.55
N TYR A 62 -7.69 -1.76 -6.19
CA TYR A 62 -6.38 -1.95 -6.79
C TYR A 62 -5.87 -3.39 -6.61
N PHE A 63 -6.05 -3.97 -5.43
CA PHE A 63 -5.65 -5.35 -5.13
C PHE A 63 -6.69 -6.41 -5.55
N LEU A 64 -7.65 -6.02 -6.40
CA LEU A 64 -8.67 -6.87 -7.02
C LEU A 64 -9.59 -7.57 -6.00
N GLY A 65 -9.86 -6.91 -4.90
CA GLY A 65 -10.90 -7.25 -3.96
C GLY A 65 -11.97 -6.17 -3.93
N GLY A 66 -13.04 -6.39 -3.18
CA GLY A 66 -14.07 -5.40 -2.98
C GLY A 66 -14.62 -5.45 -1.56
N TRP A 67 -15.28 -4.36 -1.13
CA TRP A 67 -15.88 -4.27 0.20
C TRP A 67 -14.91 -4.70 1.31
N TYR A 68 -13.69 -4.16 1.28
CA TYR A 68 -12.63 -4.45 2.23
C TYR A 68 -12.30 -5.95 2.33
N PHE A 69 -12.28 -6.63 1.16
CA PHE A 69 -12.03 -8.09 1.07
C PHE A 69 -13.03 -8.89 1.91
N ARG A 70 -14.31 -8.59 1.75
CA ARG A 70 -15.39 -9.18 2.55
C ARG A 70 -15.33 -10.71 2.63
N GLU A 71 -14.95 -11.36 1.55
CA GLU A 71 -14.88 -12.83 1.45
C GLU A 71 -13.62 -13.43 2.13
N GLY A 72 -12.75 -12.58 2.72
CA GLY A 72 -11.58 -13.04 3.46
C GLY A 72 -10.30 -13.12 2.63
N THR A 73 -9.43 -14.05 2.99
CA THR A 73 -8.13 -14.23 2.35
C THR A 73 -8.23 -15.01 1.04
N ILE A 74 -7.41 -14.61 0.07
CA ILE A 74 -7.25 -15.29 -1.22
C ILE A 74 -5.79 -15.25 -1.64
N ALA A 75 -5.31 -16.28 -2.33
CA ALA A 75 -3.99 -16.31 -2.93
C ALA A 75 -4.09 -16.81 -4.37
N GLY A 76 -3.77 -15.93 -5.31
CA GLY A 76 -3.69 -16.22 -6.74
C GLY A 76 -2.27 -16.00 -7.27
N PRO A 77 -2.00 -16.32 -8.55
CA PRO A 77 -0.67 -16.12 -9.10
C PRO A 77 -0.27 -14.65 -9.25
N TYR A 78 -1.24 -13.75 -9.44
CA TYR A 78 -0.97 -12.33 -9.72
C TYR A 78 -1.53 -11.36 -8.69
N HIS A 79 -2.41 -11.82 -7.82
CA HIS A 79 -2.95 -11.00 -6.74
C HIS A 79 -3.41 -11.87 -5.58
N GLY A 80 -3.49 -11.27 -4.42
CA GLY A 80 -4.01 -11.93 -3.24
C GLY A 80 -4.06 -11.04 -2.00
N VAL A 81 -4.79 -11.53 -1.02
CA VAL A 81 -4.88 -10.98 0.33
C VAL A 81 -4.51 -12.11 1.28
N THR A 82 -3.30 -12.05 1.80
CA THR A 82 -2.73 -13.14 2.61
C THR A 82 -3.03 -13.00 4.10
N ILE A 83 -3.30 -11.78 4.53
CA ILE A 83 -3.78 -11.47 5.88
C ILE A 83 -5.00 -10.57 5.74
N LYS A 84 -6.07 -10.94 6.41
CA LYS A 84 -7.20 -10.07 6.68
C LYS A 84 -7.72 -10.33 8.09
N ASP A 85 -7.38 -9.44 8.99
CA ASP A 85 -7.86 -9.43 10.36
C ASP A 85 -8.59 -8.10 10.61
N ALA A 86 -9.89 -8.11 10.37
CA ALA A 86 -10.71 -6.92 10.52
C ALA A 86 -10.73 -6.42 11.97
N LEU A 87 -10.70 -7.32 12.96
CA LEU A 87 -10.73 -6.96 14.37
C LEU A 87 -9.51 -6.12 14.76
N ASN A 88 -8.32 -6.50 14.31
CA ASN A 88 -7.07 -5.79 14.58
C ASN A 88 -6.69 -4.80 13.47
N ALA A 89 -7.61 -4.56 12.52
CA ALA A 89 -7.42 -3.65 11.39
C ALA A 89 -6.15 -3.96 10.58
N ASN A 90 -5.93 -5.25 10.27
CA ASN A 90 -4.69 -5.76 9.73
C ASN A 90 -4.93 -6.43 8.36
N VAL A 91 -4.22 -5.98 7.33
CA VAL A 91 -4.37 -6.48 5.95
C VAL A 91 -3.00 -6.57 5.28
N ALA A 92 -2.73 -7.71 4.63
CA ALA A 92 -1.57 -7.88 3.74
C ALA A 92 -2.04 -8.29 2.36
N MET A 93 -1.61 -7.55 1.35
CA MET A 93 -2.08 -7.63 -0.02
C MET A 93 -0.91 -7.64 -0.99
N TYR A 94 -1.10 -8.26 -2.16
CA TYR A 94 -0.16 -8.15 -3.26
C TYR A 94 -0.86 -8.11 -4.61
N ARG A 95 -0.25 -7.42 -5.55
CA ARG A 95 -0.61 -7.47 -6.97
C ARG A 95 0.65 -7.43 -7.81
N ILE A 96 0.72 -8.36 -8.76
CA ILE A 96 1.78 -8.45 -9.76
C ILE A 96 1.16 -8.15 -11.12
N HIS A 97 1.68 -7.12 -11.75
CA HIS A 97 1.32 -6.72 -13.10
C HIS A 97 2.21 -7.46 -14.09
N GLU A 98 1.71 -8.49 -14.73
CA GLU A 98 2.44 -9.22 -15.76
C GLU A 98 2.10 -8.71 -17.16
N ALA A 99 0.85 -8.86 -17.56
CA ALA A 99 0.39 -8.40 -18.87
C ALA A 99 0.02 -6.91 -18.90
N ASP A 100 -0.26 -6.33 -17.75
CA ASP A 100 -0.71 -4.95 -17.55
C ASP A 100 0.35 -4.05 -16.86
N ALA A 101 1.63 -4.36 -17.03
CA ALA A 101 2.74 -3.59 -16.48
C ALA A 101 2.67 -2.11 -16.90
N ILE A 102 2.92 -1.21 -15.96
CA ILE A 102 2.85 0.23 -16.22
C ILE A 102 4.21 0.73 -16.74
N HIS A 103 4.29 0.95 -18.04
CA HIS A 103 5.49 1.42 -18.70
C HIS A 103 5.71 2.93 -18.55
N PHE A 104 6.96 3.33 -18.37
CA PHE A 104 7.39 4.74 -18.35
C PHE A 104 8.70 4.91 -19.11
N LYS A 105 8.95 6.13 -19.64
CA LYS A 105 10.14 6.47 -20.45
C LYS A 105 11.14 7.33 -19.70
N ASP A 106 10.64 8.12 -18.74
CA ASP A 106 11.43 9.10 -18.00
C ASP A 106 11.29 8.94 -16.50
N ARG A 107 10.06 8.77 -16.01
CA ARG A 107 9.81 8.68 -14.58
C ARG A 107 8.44 8.08 -14.24
N LEU A 108 8.36 7.50 -13.06
CA LEU A 108 7.13 7.00 -12.47
C LEU A 108 7.06 7.41 -10.99
N LYS A 109 5.88 7.80 -10.54
CA LYS A 109 5.52 7.86 -9.12
C LYS A 109 4.21 7.13 -8.92
N PHE A 110 4.17 6.27 -7.92
CA PHE A 110 2.97 5.54 -7.52
C PHE A 110 2.72 5.72 -6.02
N ALA A 111 1.53 6.16 -5.65
CA ALA A 111 1.11 6.36 -4.28
C ALA A 111 -0.37 6.03 -4.08
N PHE A 112 -0.74 5.70 -2.85
CA PHE A 112 -2.13 5.71 -2.40
C PHE A 112 -2.42 6.98 -1.62
N GLU A 113 -3.48 7.66 -1.99
CA GLU A 113 -3.87 8.94 -1.40
C GLU A 113 -5.04 8.74 -0.44
N ASN A 114 -4.92 9.23 0.78
CA ASN A 114 -6.02 9.13 1.73
C ASN A 114 -7.13 10.13 1.36
N PRO A 115 -8.37 9.69 1.08
CA PRO A 115 -9.45 10.57 0.66
C PRO A 115 -10.12 11.32 1.83
N TRP A 116 -9.78 10.97 3.07
CA TRP A 116 -10.45 11.51 4.22
C TRP A 116 -9.96 12.89 4.64
N THR A 117 -10.85 13.67 5.21
CA THR A 117 -10.51 14.94 5.85
C THR A 117 -9.74 14.70 7.15
N PRO A 118 -8.95 15.67 7.64
CA PRO A 118 -8.14 15.49 8.85
C PRO A 118 -8.90 15.00 10.09
N ASP A 119 -10.17 15.36 10.24
CA ASP A 119 -11.04 14.95 11.35
C ASP A 119 -11.52 13.49 11.24
N ARG A 120 -11.37 12.87 10.07
CA ARG A 120 -11.71 11.46 9.81
C ARG A 120 -10.51 10.54 9.71
N LEU A 121 -9.32 11.11 9.71
CA LEU A 121 -8.10 10.31 9.62
C LEU A 121 -7.85 9.55 10.92
N LYS A 122 -7.50 8.28 10.75
CA LYS A 122 -7.00 7.45 11.83
C LYS A 122 -5.56 7.03 11.51
N ALA A 123 -4.76 6.93 12.53
CA ALA A 123 -3.39 6.50 12.38
C ALA A 123 -3.31 5.04 11.89
N PHE A 124 -2.38 4.77 11.03
CA PHE A 124 -2.06 3.43 10.55
C PHE A 124 -0.56 3.28 10.29
N CYS A 125 -0.11 2.05 10.32
CA CYS A 125 1.22 1.67 9.88
C CYS A 125 1.14 1.01 8.52
N PHE A 126 2.18 1.14 7.71
CA PHE A 126 2.31 0.40 6.47
C PHE A 126 3.75 -0.01 6.19
N SER A 127 3.92 -1.07 5.44
CA SER A 127 5.16 -1.42 4.78
C SER A 127 4.87 -1.92 3.37
N SER A 128 5.75 -1.63 2.43
CA SER A 128 5.57 -2.03 1.04
C SER A 128 6.88 -2.47 0.40
N VAL A 129 6.74 -3.33 -0.60
CA VAL A 129 7.81 -3.67 -1.55
C VAL A 129 7.24 -3.45 -2.94
N ALA A 130 7.89 -2.60 -3.72
CA ALA A 130 7.54 -2.37 -5.13
C ALA A 130 8.51 -3.12 -6.05
N TYR A 131 7.99 -3.63 -7.15
CA TYR A 131 8.75 -4.33 -8.18
C TYR A 131 8.84 -3.46 -9.43
N LEU A 132 10.07 -3.12 -9.80
CA LEU A 132 10.38 -2.29 -10.96
C LEU A 132 11.45 -2.96 -11.80
N TYR A 133 11.31 -2.88 -13.11
CA TYR A 133 12.35 -3.20 -14.06
C TYR A 133 12.82 -1.92 -14.73
N LEU A 134 14.09 -1.62 -14.61
CA LEU A 134 14.68 -0.40 -15.15
C LEU A 134 15.76 -0.77 -16.17
N ASP A 135 15.91 0.03 -17.22
CA ASP A 135 16.98 -0.15 -18.21
C ASP A 135 18.38 0.14 -17.60
N LYS A 136 18.42 0.92 -16.53
CA LYS A 136 19.63 1.19 -15.72
C LYS A 136 19.24 1.29 -14.24
N PRO A 137 20.09 0.84 -13.32
CA PRO A 137 19.89 1.10 -11.90
C PRO A 137 19.82 2.60 -11.64
N ASP A 138 18.78 3.07 -10.97
CA ASP A 138 18.62 4.50 -10.65
C ASP A 138 19.31 4.91 -9.33
N GLY A 139 19.74 3.94 -8.55
CA GLY A 139 20.38 4.17 -7.26
C GLY A 139 19.44 4.77 -6.19
N GLN A 140 18.17 4.89 -6.48
CA GLN A 140 17.16 5.55 -5.64
C GLN A 140 16.43 4.60 -4.68
N GLY A 141 16.96 3.41 -4.45
CA GLY A 141 16.38 2.46 -3.51
C GLY A 141 16.16 3.10 -2.13
N ALA A 142 14.99 2.90 -1.55
CA ALA A 142 14.72 3.33 -0.19
C ALA A 142 15.70 2.66 0.79
N ALA A 143 16.18 3.40 1.78
CA ALA A 143 16.99 2.83 2.83
C ALA A 143 16.22 1.72 3.56
N ILE A 144 16.89 0.61 3.83
CA ILE A 144 16.30 -0.46 4.63
C ILE A 144 16.06 0.09 6.04
N PRO A 145 14.82 0.02 6.56
CA PRO A 145 14.52 0.49 7.90
C PRO A 145 15.36 -0.23 8.97
N SER A 146 15.69 0.46 10.04
CA SER A 146 16.39 -0.14 11.17
C SER A 146 15.55 -1.26 11.81
N ALA A 147 16.20 -2.20 12.49
CA ALA A 147 15.50 -3.26 13.22
C ALA A 147 14.48 -2.70 14.24
N LYS A 148 14.77 -1.55 14.85
CA LYS A 148 13.85 -0.87 15.78
C LYS A 148 12.58 -0.38 15.08
N GLU A 149 12.70 0.18 13.88
CA GLU A 149 11.56 0.62 13.08
C GLU A 149 10.73 -0.58 12.63
N LEU A 150 11.37 -1.65 12.15
CA LEU A 150 10.67 -2.88 11.76
C LEU A 150 9.94 -3.53 12.94
N MET A 151 10.49 -3.51 14.13
CA MET A 151 9.85 -4.07 15.33
C MET A 151 8.62 -3.29 15.78
N CYS A 152 8.44 -2.03 15.35
CA CYS A 152 7.23 -1.27 15.69
C CYS A 152 5.96 -1.89 15.10
N TRP A 153 6.08 -2.66 14.02
CA TRP A 153 4.97 -3.31 13.34
C TRP A 153 4.37 -4.48 14.12
N TYR A 154 5.14 -5.06 15.03
CA TYR A 154 4.74 -6.25 15.79
C TYR A 154 4.34 -5.92 17.23
N ARG A 155 4.09 -4.65 17.56
CA ARG A 155 3.60 -4.31 18.89
C ARG A 155 2.19 -4.87 19.08
N ILE A 156 2.13 -5.95 19.84
CA ILE A 156 0.88 -6.39 20.47
C ILE A 156 0.47 -5.26 21.41
N ARG A 157 -0.71 -4.69 21.17
CA ARG A 157 -1.22 -3.62 22.02
C ARG A 157 -1.59 -4.20 23.38
N ASN A 158 -1.37 -3.45 24.45
CA ASN A 158 -1.77 -3.89 25.80
C ASN A 158 -3.29 -4.17 25.90
N THR A 159 -4.08 -3.65 24.96
CA THR A 159 -5.51 -3.91 24.83
C THR A 159 -5.83 -5.23 24.12
N ASP A 160 -4.83 -5.92 23.57
CA ASP A 160 -5.00 -7.20 22.86
C ASP A 160 -4.97 -8.40 23.83
N HIS A 161 -4.85 -8.17 25.12
CA HIS A 161 -5.11 -9.18 26.12
C HIS A 161 -6.59 -9.57 26.03
N LEU A 162 -6.84 -10.69 25.36
CA LEU A 162 -8.11 -11.36 25.43
C LEU A 162 -8.36 -11.67 26.91
N SER A 163 -9.27 -10.98 27.54
CA SER A 163 -9.93 -11.49 28.71
C SER A 163 -10.76 -12.67 28.24
N VAL A 164 -10.19 -13.86 28.28
CA VAL A 164 -10.95 -15.11 28.17
C VAL A 164 -11.70 -15.23 29.50
N THR A 165 -12.93 -14.79 29.49
CA THR A 165 -13.92 -15.15 30.52
C THR A 165 -14.57 -16.43 30.16
#